data_ae75fff8b499d0ca8332110ca2765a1b
#
_entry.id   ae75fff8b499d0ca8332110ca2765a1b
#
_cell.length_a   1.000
_cell.length_b   1.000
_cell.length_c   1.000
_cell.angle_alpha   90.00
_cell.angle_beta   90.00
_cell.angle_gamma   90.00
#
_symmetry.space_group_name_H-M   'P 1'
#
loop_
_entity.id
_entity.type
_entity.pdbx_description
1 polymer ?
#
loop_
_entity_poly.entity_id
_entity_poly.type
_entity_poly.pdbx_seq_one_letter_code
_entity_poly.pdbx_strand_id
1 'polypeptide(L)'
;ADAVIGRHQQYVTLDQLFFAEDICYNAGPLISPEMMREFLFPYYRQLIGNIRDRQLDRKRHLYFQVDTDGRAEPVIPVYQELGMDVMSPFEVAAGCDVVALGRDYPDLVMSGGIDKRILATSRQAIDREVERIIPVMRERGGYIPTCDHGVPEEVPLEFYRHYRTRCIELGG
;
A
#
# COMPACT_ATOMS: atom_id res chain seq x y z
N ALA A 1 -19.81 -2.78 -7.40
CA ALA A 1 -18.59 -2.17 -7.93
C ALA A 1 -18.57 -2.20 -9.47
N ASP A 2 -18.63 -3.37 -10.14
CA ASP A 2 -18.40 -3.54 -11.58
C ASP A 2 -19.27 -2.64 -12.47
N ALA A 3 -20.59 -2.59 -12.24
CA ALA A 3 -21.51 -1.75 -13.01
C ALA A 3 -21.24 -0.24 -12.85
N VAL A 4 -20.75 0.20 -11.69
CA VAL A 4 -20.41 1.60 -11.45
C VAL A 4 -19.11 1.95 -12.19
N ILE A 5 -18.09 1.13 -12.04
CA ILE A 5 -16.82 1.30 -12.73
C ILE A 5 -17.02 1.30 -14.24
N GLY A 6 -17.82 0.36 -14.76
CA GLY A 6 -18.11 0.26 -16.19
C GLY A 6 -18.79 1.51 -16.80
N ARG A 7 -19.57 2.25 -16.00
CA ARG A 7 -20.11 3.56 -16.44
C ARG A 7 -19.03 4.63 -16.58
N HIS A 8 -18.07 4.67 -15.67
CA HIS A 8 -16.94 5.61 -15.76
C HIS A 8 -16.02 5.28 -16.93
N GLN A 9 -15.77 4.00 -17.17
CA GLN A 9 -14.91 3.53 -18.27
C GLN A 9 -15.42 3.85 -19.67
N GLN A 10 -16.67 4.30 -19.81
CA GLN A 10 -17.16 4.84 -21.08
C GLN A 10 -16.50 6.18 -21.47
N TYR A 11 -15.89 6.87 -20.50
CA TYR A 11 -15.35 8.22 -20.68
C TYR A 11 -13.86 8.33 -20.34
N VAL A 12 -13.33 7.41 -19.54
CA VAL A 12 -11.94 7.47 -19.02
C VAL A 12 -11.27 6.12 -19.05
N THR A 13 -9.95 6.12 -19.22
CA THR A 13 -9.08 5.00 -18.91
C THR A 13 -8.70 5.07 -17.44
N LEU A 14 -8.81 3.97 -16.72
CA LEU A 14 -8.43 3.91 -15.32
C LEU A 14 -6.91 3.64 -15.20
N ASP A 15 -6.27 4.32 -14.26
CA ASP A 15 -4.87 4.09 -13.93
C ASP A 15 -4.69 3.10 -12.78
N GLN A 16 -5.65 3.07 -11.84
CA GLN A 16 -5.54 2.29 -10.63
C GLN A 16 -6.89 1.78 -10.13
N LEU A 17 -6.89 0.58 -9.56
CA LEU A 17 -7.95 0.03 -8.72
C LEU A 17 -7.44 -0.05 -7.29
N PHE A 18 -8.19 0.52 -6.37
CA PHE A 18 -7.90 0.47 -4.94
C PHE A 18 -8.93 -0.40 -4.24
N PHE A 19 -8.46 -1.41 -3.50
CA PHE A 19 -9.27 -2.31 -2.70
C PHE A 19 -8.92 -2.14 -1.23
N ALA A 20 -9.85 -1.58 -0.45
CA ALA A 20 -9.77 -1.53 1.00
C ALA A 20 -10.29 -2.86 1.55
N GLU A 21 -9.37 -3.74 1.94
CA GLU A 21 -9.70 -5.12 2.28
C GLU A 21 -9.85 -5.39 3.77
N ASP A 22 -9.04 -4.76 4.61
CA ASP A 22 -8.99 -5.01 6.06
C ASP A 22 -8.99 -6.50 6.44
N ILE A 23 -8.29 -7.31 5.65
CA ILE A 23 -8.31 -8.77 5.79
C ILE A 23 -7.30 -9.30 6.80
N CYS A 24 -6.41 -8.45 7.29
CA CYS A 24 -5.42 -8.81 8.30
C CYS A 24 -5.70 -8.14 9.65
N TYR A 25 -5.15 -8.76 10.68
CA TYR A 25 -5.13 -8.31 12.07
C TYR A 25 -3.68 -8.38 12.59
N ASN A 26 -3.41 -8.00 13.83
CA ASN A 26 -2.06 -7.98 14.41
C ASN A 26 -1.29 -9.30 14.26
N ALA A 27 -2.00 -10.43 14.30
CA ALA A 27 -1.41 -11.77 14.18
C ALA A 27 -1.32 -12.30 12.73
N GLY A 28 -1.89 -11.59 11.76
CA GLY A 28 -1.97 -12.01 10.36
C GLY A 28 -3.38 -12.02 9.81
N PRO A 29 -3.64 -12.77 8.71
CA PRO A 29 -4.93 -12.74 8.03
C PRO A 29 -6.06 -13.37 8.86
N LEU A 30 -7.26 -12.83 8.72
CA LEU A 30 -8.49 -13.29 9.39
C LEU A 30 -9.04 -14.58 8.79
N ILE A 31 -8.71 -14.87 7.53
CA ILE A 31 -9.04 -16.11 6.83
C ILE A 31 -7.77 -16.65 6.17
N SER A 32 -7.72 -17.97 5.94
CA SER A 32 -6.54 -18.59 5.35
C SER A 32 -6.34 -18.20 3.88
N PRO A 33 -5.10 -18.28 3.36
CA PRO A 33 -4.84 -18.11 1.92
C PRO A 33 -5.69 -19.02 1.02
N GLU A 34 -5.98 -20.24 1.47
CA GLU A 34 -6.84 -21.19 0.76
C GLU A 34 -8.28 -20.65 0.67
N MET A 35 -8.81 -20.16 1.78
CA MET A 35 -10.14 -19.55 1.83
C MET A 35 -10.21 -18.29 0.96
N MET A 36 -9.13 -17.48 0.92
CA MET A 36 -9.07 -16.33 0.01
C MET A 36 -9.16 -16.78 -1.45
N ARG A 37 -8.42 -17.80 -1.85
CA ARG A 37 -8.44 -18.34 -3.22
C ARG A 37 -9.79 -18.95 -3.58
N GLU A 38 -10.46 -19.59 -2.65
CA GLU A 38 -11.76 -20.25 -2.86
C GLU A 38 -12.91 -19.25 -2.89
N PHE A 39 -12.98 -18.32 -1.93
CA PHE A 39 -14.16 -17.50 -1.71
C PHE A 39 -14.05 -16.06 -2.21
N LEU A 40 -12.84 -15.47 -2.30
CA LEU A 40 -12.65 -14.09 -2.72
C LEU A 40 -12.14 -13.98 -4.16
N PHE A 41 -11.13 -14.75 -4.51
CA PHE A 41 -10.41 -14.58 -5.77
C PHE A 41 -11.23 -14.83 -7.04
N PRO A 42 -12.24 -15.70 -7.09
CA PRO A 42 -13.09 -15.81 -8.26
C PRO A 42 -13.77 -14.49 -8.62
N TYR A 43 -14.23 -13.75 -7.61
CA TYR A 43 -14.88 -12.44 -7.81
C TYR A 43 -13.89 -11.35 -8.21
N TYR A 44 -12.70 -11.32 -7.62
CA TYR A 44 -11.65 -10.37 -8.01
C TYR A 44 -11.14 -10.60 -9.41
N ARG A 45 -10.85 -11.84 -9.79
CA ARG A 45 -10.45 -12.17 -11.16
C ARG A 45 -11.49 -11.74 -12.17
N GLN A 46 -12.77 -11.97 -11.89
CA GLN A 46 -13.85 -11.52 -12.75
C GLN A 46 -13.91 -10.00 -12.85
N LEU A 47 -13.88 -9.30 -11.71
CA LEU A 47 -13.93 -7.83 -11.67
C LEU A 47 -12.75 -7.20 -12.39
N ILE A 48 -11.51 -7.63 -12.08
CA ILE A 48 -10.28 -7.12 -12.68
C ILE A 48 -10.29 -7.42 -14.20
N GLY A 49 -10.69 -8.61 -14.61
CA GLY A 49 -10.83 -9.00 -16.01
C GLY A 49 -11.81 -8.09 -16.76
N ASN A 50 -13.02 -7.92 -16.23
CA ASN A 50 -14.03 -7.04 -16.80
C ASN A 50 -13.54 -5.59 -16.96
N ILE A 51 -12.79 -5.09 -15.97
CA ILE A 51 -12.26 -3.72 -16.01
C ILE A 51 -11.16 -3.60 -17.07
N ARG A 52 -10.23 -4.56 -17.13
CA ARG A 52 -9.18 -4.59 -18.16
C ARG A 52 -9.76 -4.64 -19.56
N ASP A 53 -10.78 -5.45 -19.79
CA ASP A 53 -11.42 -5.60 -21.10
C ASP A 53 -12.14 -4.32 -21.56
N ARG A 54 -12.64 -3.52 -20.62
CA ARG A 54 -13.33 -2.25 -20.90
C ARG A 54 -12.43 -1.04 -20.97
N GLN A 55 -11.11 -1.15 -20.68
CA GLN A 55 -10.18 -0.02 -20.78
C GLN A 55 -10.21 0.60 -22.18
N LEU A 56 -10.36 1.92 -22.27
CA LEU A 56 -10.30 2.65 -23.54
C LEU A 56 -8.91 2.58 -24.15
N ASP A 57 -7.87 2.76 -23.34
CA ASP A 57 -6.49 2.50 -23.72
C ASP A 57 -6.03 1.18 -23.09
N ARG A 58 -6.06 0.10 -23.89
CA ARG A 58 -5.66 -1.24 -23.45
C ARG A 58 -4.14 -1.40 -23.26
N LYS A 59 -3.33 -0.44 -23.68
CA LYS A 59 -1.87 -0.46 -23.50
C LYS A 59 -1.46 0.14 -22.19
N ARG A 60 -2.33 0.94 -21.56
CA ARG A 60 -2.08 1.55 -20.27
C ARG A 60 -2.16 0.48 -19.19
N HIS A 61 -1.11 0.38 -18.36
CA HIS A 61 -1.11 -0.51 -17.21
C HIS A 61 -2.19 -0.08 -16.22
N LEU A 62 -2.97 -1.04 -15.74
CA LEU A 62 -3.94 -0.83 -14.66
C LEU A 62 -3.33 -1.36 -13.38
N TYR A 63 -2.88 -0.45 -12.52
CA TYR A 63 -2.33 -0.79 -11.22
C TYR A 63 -3.43 -1.36 -10.31
N PHE A 64 -3.10 -2.44 -9.64
CA PHE A 64 -3.97 -3.05 -8.63
C PHE A 64 -3.34 -2.85 -7.25
N GLN A 65 -3.99 -2.03 -6.43
CA GLN A 65 -3.59 -1.76 -5.04
C GLN A 65 -4.51 -2.48 -4.07
N VAL A 66 -3.91 -3.14 -3.08
CA VAL A 66 -4.59 -3.69 -1.91
C VAL A 66 -4.17 -2.90 -0.68
N ASP A 67 -5.15 -2.49 0.11
CA ASP A 67 -4.96 -1.83 1.39
C ASP A 67 -5.51 -2.75 2.49
N THR A 68 -4.67 -3.11 3.45
CA THR A 68 -5.07 -3.91 4.62
C THR A 68 -4.22 -3.55 5.81
N ASP A 69 -4.89 -3.21 6.90
CA ASP A 69 -4.26 -3.02 8.19
C ASP A 69 -3.66 -4.32 8.73
N GLY A 70 -2.98 -4.23 9.85
CA GLY A 70 -2.43 -5.38 10.53
C GLY A 70 -1.17 -5.96 9.88
N ARG A 71 -0.87 -7.23 10.20
CA ARG A 71 0.30 -7.94 9.67
C ARG A 71 0.03 -8.45 8.26
N ALA A 72 0.35 -7.65 7.27
CA ALA A 72 0.06 -7.91 5.85
C ALA A 72 1.02 -8.90 5.17
N GLU A 73 2.23 -9.14 5.72
CA GLU A 73 3.26 -9.99 5.11
C GLU A 73 2.74 -11.34 4.56
N PRO A 74 1.92 -12.12 5.31
CA PRO A 74 1.47 -13.44 4.84
C PRO A 74 0.55 -13.39 3.61
N VAL A 75 -0.08 -12.24 3.34
CA VAL A 75 -1.02 -12.12 2.20
C VAL A 75 -0.40 -11.47 0.97
N ILE A 76 0.81 -10.91 1.07
CA ILE A 76 1.53 -10.35 -0.08
C ILE A 76 1.59 -11.34 -1.25
N PRO A 77 2.16 -12.56 -1.10
CA PRO A 77 2.27 -13.50 -2.21
C PRO A 77 0.89 -13.95 -2.72
N VAL A 78 -0.10 -13.98 -1.84
CA VAL A 78 -1.46 -14.40 -2.19
C VAL A 78 -2.13 -13.38 -3.12
N TYR A 79 -2.02 -12.08 -2.81
CA TYR A 79 -2.54 -11.02 -3.67
C TYR A 79 -1.71 -10.83 -4.96
N GLN A 80 -0.42 -11.13 -4.92
CA GLN A 80 0.41 -11.13 -6.15
C GLN A 80 -0.08 -12.16 -7.17
N GLU A 81 -0.71 -13.27 -6.75
CA GLU A 81 -1.39 -14.23 -7.65
C GLU A 81 -2.55 -13.59 -8.45
N LEU A 82 -3.14 -12.51 -7.93
CA LEU A 82 -4.16 -11.71 -8.63
C LEU A 82 -3.57 -10.61 -9.50
N GLY A 83 -2.26 -10.41 -9.47
CA GLY A 83 -1.57 -9.33 -10.15
C GLY A 83 -1.61 -8.01 -9.37
N MET A 84 -1.51 -8.09 -8.03
CA MET A 84 -1.33 -6.89 -7.20
C MET A 84 0.03 -6.26 -7.49
N ASP A 85 0.00 -4.95 -7.76
CA ASP A 85 1.19 -4.14 -8.01
C ASP A 85 1.60 -3.34 -6.75
N VAL A 86 0.62 -2.90 -5.97
CA VAL A 86 0.82 -1.96 -4.86
C VAL A 86 0.14 -2.48 -3.60
N MET A 87 0.81 -2.36 -2.46
CA MET A 87 0.21 -2.63 -1.15
C MET A 87 0.40 -1.46 -0.20
N SER A 88 -0.55 -1.27 0.69
CA SER A 88 -0.59 -0.28 1.78
C SER A 88 -1.37 -0.82 2.99
N PRO A 89 -1.27 -0.22 4.19
CA PRO A 89 -0.36 0.86 4.56
C PRO A 89 0.93 0.38 5.26
N PHE A 90 1.13 -0.95 5.45
CA PHE A 90 2.26 -1.55 6.18
C PHE A 90 2.34 -1.09 7.63
N GLU A 91 1.37 -1.48 8.42
CA GLU A 91 1.22 -1.05 9.81
C GLU A 91 2.40 -1.49 10.68
N VAL A 92 3.20 -0.50 11.14
CA VAL A 92 4.42 -0.74 11.93
C VAL A 92 4.09 -1.35 13.28
N ALA A 93 2.96 -0.97 13.89
CA ALA A 93 2.48 -1.53 15.14
C ALA A 93 2.18 -3.03 15.06
N ALA A 94 1.84 -3.54 13.87
CA ALA A 94 1.61 -4.95 13.59
C ALA A 94 2.88 -5.70 13.14
N GLY A 95 4.04 -5.03 13.15
CA GLY A 95 5.35 -5.61 12.84
C GLY A 95 5.74 -5.53 11.36
N CYS A 96 5.05 -4.74 10.53
CA CYS A 96 5.45 -4.53 9.14
C CYS A 96 6.66 -3.57 9.09
N ASP A 97 7.76 -4.02 8.49
CA ASP A 97 8.94 -3.20 8.19
C ASP A 97 9.16 -3.17 6.68
N VAL A 98 8.88 -2.02 6.05
CA VAL A 98 8.99 -1.85 4.59
C VAL A 98 10.42 -2.05 4.09
N VAL A 99 11.46 -1.80 4.91
CA VAL A 99 12.85 -2.05 4.51
C VAL A 99 13.14 -3.56 4.43
N ALA A 100 12.65 -4.33 5.39
CA ALA A 100 12.79 -5.79 5.37
C ALA A 100 11.94 -6.40 4.24
N LEU A 101 10.64 -6.06 4.22
CA LEU A 101 9.71 -6.54 3.19
C LEU A 101 10.14 -6.12 1.77
N GLY A 102 10.76 -4.94 1.63
CA GLY A 102 11.27 -4.47 0.35
C GLY A 102 12.39 -5.32 -0.24
N ARG A 103 13.15 -6.04 0.60
CA ARG A 103 14.16 -7.02 0.16
C ARG A 103 13.52 -8.32 -0.28
N ASP A 104 12.48 -8.76 0.45
CA ASP A 104 11.82 -10.04 0.21
C ASP A 104 10.86 -9.96 -1.01
N TYR A 105 10.31 -8.78 -1.28
CA TYR A 105 9.36 -8.52 -2.37
C TYR A 105 9.85 -7.35 -3.27
N PRO A 106 10.92 -7.55 -4.07
CA PRO A 106 11.58 -6.46 -4.80
C PRO A 106 10.69 -5.76 -5.84
N ASP A 107 9.72 -6.47 -6.41
CA ASP A 107 8.83 -5.95 -7.46
C ASP A 107 7.55 -5.29 -6.91
N LEU A 108 7.29 -5.41 -5.60
CA LEU A 108 6.08 -4.84 -4.98
C LEU A 108 6.25 -3.34 -4.77
N VAL A 109 5.34 -2.53 -5.27
CA VAL A 109 5.25 -1.12 -4.90
C VAL A 109 4.65 -1.03 -3.49
N MET A 110 5.33 -0.32 -2.61
CA MET A 110 4.94 -0.17 -1.21
C MET A 110 4.56 1.27 -0.90
N SER A 111 3.39 1.47 -0.28
CA SER A 111 2.94 2.78 0.20
C SER A 111 2.68 2.72 1.69
N GLY A 112 3.36 3.55 2.49
CA GLY A 112 3.23 3.54 3.95
C GLY A 112 4.49 3.13 4.70
N GLY A 113 4.31 2.49 5.87
CA GLY A 113 5.39 1.91 6.66
C GLY A 113 6.28 2.89 7.43
N ILE A 114 5.91 4.18 7.49
CA ILE A 114 6.52 5.14 8.42
C ILE A 114 5.61 5.23 9.65
N ASP A 115 6.16 4.92 10.82
CA ASP A 115 5.38 4.82 12.06
C ASP A 115 4.69 6.15 12.42
N LYS A 116 3.37 6.19 12.29
CA LYS A 116 2.54 7.36 12.62
C LYS A 116 2.73 7.85 14.06
N ARG A 117 3.05 6.95 15.00
CA ARG A 117 3.21 7.26 16.42
C ARG A 117 4.44 8.13 16.68
N ILE A 118 5.50 7.96 15.88
CA ILE A 118 6.74 8.73 16.00
C ILE A 118 6.50 10.20 15.65
N LEU A 119 5.54 10.50 14.77
CA LEU A 119 5.25 11.86 14.32
C LEU A 119 4.80 12.79 15.47
N ALA A 120 4.23 12.24 16.54
CA ALA A 120 3.81 13.00 17.71
C ALA A 120 4.93 13.19 18.78
N THR A 121 6.11 12.57 18.61
CA THR A 121 7.11 12.51 19.68
C THR A 121 8.13 13.64 19.64
N SER A 122 9.00 13.69 18.61
CA SER A 122 10.02 14.73 18.44
C SER A 122 10.56 14.76 17.01
N ARG A 123 11.11 15.92 16.60
CA ARG A 123 11.79 16.04 15.30
C ARG A 123 12.93 15.05 15.12
N GLN A 124 13.74 14.81 16.18
CA GLN A 124 14.83 13.85 16.12
C GLN A 124 14.36 12.40 15.93
N ALA A 125 13.20 12.04 16.50
CA ALA A 125 12.61 10.72 16.27
C ALA A 125 12.11 10.58 14.82
N ILE A 126 11.48 11.62 14.29
CA ILE A 126 11.07 11.71 12.89
C ILE A 126 12.29 11.57 11.98
N ASP A 127 13.36 12.34 12.21
CA ASP A 127 14.58 12.29 11.40
C ASP A 127 15.17 10.86 11.36
N ARG A 128 15.33 10.22 12.53
CA ARG A 128 15.84 8.84 12.59
C ARG A 128 14.99 7.86 11.79
N GLU A 129 13.68 7.97 11.86
CA GLU A 129 12.79 7.05 11.14
C GLU A 129 12.85 7.27 9.63
N VAL A 130 12.75 8.51 9.16
CA VAL A 130 12.80 8.78 7.72
C VAL A 130 14.19 8.51 7.13
N GLU A 131 15.28 8.77 7.87
CA GLU A 131 16.66 8.47 7.47
C GLU A 131 16.92 6.96 7.40
N ARG A 132 16.26 6.16 8.23
CA ARG A 132 16.31 4.70 8.17
C ARG A 132 15.64 4.13 6.92
N ILE A 133 14.51 4.71 6.52
CA ILE A 133 13.64 4.15 5.49
C ILE A 133 13.92 4.76 4.11
N ILE A 134 13.89 6.08 4.00
CA ILE A 134 13.82 6.76 2.70
C ILE A 134 15.02 6.46 1.79
N PRO A 135 16.29 6.56 2.25
CA PRO A 135 17.43 6.31 1.37
C PRO A 135 17.43 4.87 0.82
N VAL A 136 17.13 3.88 1.66
CA VAL A 136 17.09 2.47 1.27
C VAL A 136 15.97 2.20 0.27
N MET A 137 14.79 2.71 0.54
CA MET A 137 13.61 2.48 -0.30
C MET A 137 13.67 3.29 -1.60
N ARG A 138 14.34 4.44 -1.60
CA ARG A 138 14.64 5.22 -2.80
C ARG A 138 15.57 4.44 -3.74
N GLU A 139 16.66 3.86 -3.22
CA GLU A 139 17.59 3.04 -4.01
C GLU A 139 16.88 1.81 -4.58
N ARG A 140 16.03 1.16 -3.80
CA ARG A 140 15.21 0.04 -4.26
C ARG A 140 14.23 0.46 -5.36
N GLY A 141 13.64 1.65 -5.26
CA GLY A 141 12.51 2.10 -6.09
C GLY A 141 11.15 1.52 -5.64
N GLY A 142 10.07 1.92 -6.32
CA GLY A 142 8.72 1.42 -6.03
C GLY A 142 8.23 1.71 -4.61
N TYR A 143 8.54 2.90 -4.07
CA TYR A 143 8.13 3.29 -2.72
C TYR A 143 7.44 4.64 -2.69
N ILE A 144 6.32 4.71 -2.01
CA ILE A 144 5.55 5.95 -1.78
C ILE A 144 5.62 6.26 -0.27
N PRO A 145 6.45 7.25 0.15
CA PRO A 145 6.68 7.55 1.55
C PRO A 145 5.46 8.24 2.19
N THR A 146 4.68 7.46 2.91
CA THR A 146 3.59 7.94 3.76
C THR A 146 3.69 7.29 5.14
N CYS A 147 3.05 7.87 6.15
CA CYS A 147 2.89 7.15 7.41
C CYS A 147 1.96 5.94 7.22
N ASP A 148 2.09 4.98 8.11
CA ASP A 148 1.43 3.68 8.07
C ASP A 148 -0.08 3.73 8.37
N HIS A 149 -0.64 4.93 8.45
CA HIS A 149 -2.08 5.17 8.61
C HIS A 149 -2.40 6.66 8.51
N GLY A 150 -3.67 7.05 8.81
CA GLY A 150 -4.03 8.46 8.99
C GLY A 150 -3.16 9.13 10.06
N VAL A 151 -2.77 10.38 9.82
CA VAL A 151 -1.96 11.15 10.78
C VAL A 151 -2.79 11.38 12.04
N PRO A 152 -2.29 10.96 13.24
CA PRO A 152 -2.99 11.18 14.49
C PRO A 152 -3.22 12.66 14.79
N GLU A 153 -4.32 12.99 15.47
CA GLU A 153 -4.68 14.38 15.82
C GLU A 153 -3.70 15.04 16.79
N GLU A 154 -2.97 14.23 17.55
CA GLU A 154 -1.94 14.69 18.50
C GLU A 154 -0.67 15.18 17.81
N VAL A 155 -0.50 14.92 16.50
CA VAL A 155 0.69 15.35 15.75
C VAL A 155 0.65 16.85 15.52
N PRO A 156 1.60 17.64 16.08
CA PRO A 156 1.67 19.06 15.82
C PRO A 156 1.89 19.32 14.32
N LEU A 157 1.21 20.33 13.78
CA LEU A 157 1.36 20.71 12.36
C LEU A 157 2.82 20.96 11.96
N GLU A 158 3.62 21.54 12.88
CA GLU A 158 5.04 21.77 12.64
C GLU A 158 5.86 20.46 12.53
N PHE A 159 5.48 19.40 13.26
CA PHE A 159 6.11 18.07 13.15
C PHE A 159 5.70 17.39 11.85
N TYR A 160 4.44 17.50 11.45
CA TYR A 160 3.99 17.00 10.16
C TYR A 160 4.71 17.69 8.99
N ARG A 161 4.85 19.02 9.04
CA ARG A 161 5.62 19.77 8.04
C ARG A 161 7.08 19.34 8.00
N HIS A 162 7.72 19.17 9.17
CA HIS A 162 9.08 18.69 9.28
C HIS A 162 9.20 17.30 8.63
N TYR A 163 8.35 16.37 9.00
CA TYR A 163 8.27 15.04 8.40
C TYR A 163 8.20 15.08 6.88
N ARG A 164 7.26 15.84 6.32
CA ARG A 164 7.09 15.94 4.86
C ARG A 164 8.31 16.56 4.18
N THR A 165 8.89 17.60 4.78
CA THR A 165 10.13 18.21 4.27
C THR A 165 11.27 17.21 4.24
N ARG A 166 11.48 16.44 5.32
CA ARG A 166 12.52 15.41 5.37
C ARG A 166 12.30 14.30 4.34
N CYS A 167 11.05 13.86 4.14
CA CYS A 167 10.74 12.89 3.10
C CYS A 167 11.12 13.40 1.70
N ILE A 168 10.85 14.67 1.39
CA ILE A 168 11.19 15.27 0.09
C ILE A 168 12.72 15.40 -0.06
N GLU A 169 13.42 15.90 0.95
CA GLU A 169 14.89 16.08 0.92
C GLU A 169 15.63 14.76 0.69
N LEU A 170 15.19 13.67 1.31
CA LEU A 170 15.82 12.36 1.22
C LEU A 170 15.33 11.54 0.02
N GLY A 171 14.12 11.83 -0.46
CA GLY A 171 13.51 11.15 -1.61
C GLY A 171 13.98 11.66 -2.97
N GLY A 172 14.50 12.89 -3.04
CA GLY A 172 15.02 13.55 -4.25
C GLY A 172 13.98 14.37 -4.95
#